data_7b0e706a9e4788b8018a303f9de13c3a
#
_entry.id   7b0e706a9e4788b8018a303f9de13c3a
#
_cell.length_a   1.000
_cell.length_b   1.000
_cell.length_c   1.000
_cell.angle_alpha   90.00
_cell.angle_beta   90.00
_cell.angle_gamma   90.00
#
_symmetry.space_group_name_H-M   'P 1'
#
loop_
_entity.id
_entity.type
_entity.pdbx_description
1 polymer ?
#
loop_
_entity_poly.entity_id
_entity_poly.type
_entity_poly.pdbx_seq_one_letter_code
_entity_poly.pdbx_strand_id
1 'polypeptide(L)'
;MGVRSRATAGGAQYALAVSSSVVTLTVPSGAYCASIFVCGSSGVTFTTDGATDPTATKGFTAGANAEISLNSKDEITKARFIRASGDATMDVEYFTDVSS
;
A
#
# COMPACT_ATOMS: atom_id res chain seq x y z
N MET A 1 10.13 -14.38 24.50
CA MET A 1 9.29 -13.31 24.02
C MET A 1 8.97 -13.50 22.55
N GLY A 2 7.75 -13.31 22.25
CA GLY A 2 7.35 -13.45 20.87
C GLY A 2 7.76 -12.25 20.06
N VAL A 3 8.70 -12.43 19.17
CA VAL A 3 9.04 -11.42 18.20
C VAL A 3 8.23 -11.73 16.95
N ARG A 4 7.45 -10.76 16.54
CA ARG A 4 6.74 -10.92 15.29
C ARG A 4 7.74 -10.87 14.14
N SER A 5 7.79 -11.94 13.39
CA SER A 5 8.63 -12.02 12.20
C SER A 5 7.78 -11.82 10.97
N ARG A 6 8.36 -11.24 9.97
CA ARG A 6 7.70 -11.13 8.68
C ARG A 6 8.26 -12.18 7.76
N ALA A 7 7.38 -12.83 7.05
CA ALA A 7 7.75 -13.73 5.98
C ALA A 7 6.98 -13.31 4.75
N THR A 8 7.61 -13.41 3.58
CA THR A 8 6.95 -13.06 2.33
C THR A 8 5.71 -13.92 2.16
N ALA A 9 4.59 -13.29 1.84
CA ALA A 9 3.34 -14.00 1.61
C ALA A 9 3.24 -14.60 0.21
N GLY A 10 4.37 -14.68 -0.50
CA GLY A 10 4.41 -15.24 -1.84
C GLY A 10 3.96 -14.30 -2.93
N GLY A 11 3.84 -13.01 -2.63
CA GLY A 11 3.41 -12.05 -3.62
C GLY A 11 4.01 -10.69 -3.42
N ALA A 12 4.17 -9.99 -4.52
CA ALA A 12 4.60 -8.61 -4.54
C ALA A 12 4.00 -7.96 -5.79
N GLN A 13 3.82 -6.66 -5.74
CA GLN A 13 3.43 -5.89 -6.91
C GLN A 13 4.48 -4.81 -7.13
N TYR A 14 5.26 -4.97 -8.18
CA TYR A 14 6.27 -3.97 -8.49
C TYR A 14 5.78 -3.08 -9.61
N ALA A 15 6.13 -1.81 -9.53
CA ALA A 15 5.75 -0.79 -10.52
C ALA A 15 4.22 -0.70 -10.70
N LEU A 16 3.48 -0.81 -9.60
CA LEU A 16 2.03 -0.62 -9.65
C LEU A 16 1.73 0.82 -10.04
N ALA A 17 1.08 1.01 -11.16
CA ALA A 17 0.81 2.35 -11.67
C ALA A 17 -0.31 3.02 -10.86
N VAL A 18 -0.07 4.26 -10.45
CA VAL A 18 -1.04 5.07 -9.74
C VAL A 18 -1.24 6.34 -10.54
N SER A 19 -2.41 6.49 -11.11
CA SER A 19 -2.74 7.61 -11.99
C SER A 19 -3.94 8.37 -11.44
N SER A 20 -4.73 8.97 -12.30
CA SER A 20 -5.92 9.72 -11.90
C SER A 20 -7.11 8.85 -11.53
N SER A 21 -6.98 7.54 -11.66
CA SER A 21 -8.03 6.60 -11.25
C SER A 21 -7.63 5.90 -9.97
N VAL A 22 -8.61 5.61 -9.12
CA VAL A 22 -8.36 4.90 -7.87
C VAL A 22 -7.92 3.47 -8.16
N VAL A 23 -6.86 3.04 -7.49
CA VAL A 23 -6.37 1.67 -7.58
C VAL A 23 -6.38 1.03 -6.19
N THR A 24 -6.53 -0.28 -6.18
CA THR A 24 -6.48 -1.08 -4.96
C THR A 24 -5.35 -2.08 -5.08
N LEU A 25 -5.00 -2.69 -3.95
CA LEU A 25 -3.96 -3.72 -3.93
C LEU A 25 -4.54 -5.07 -4.33
N THR A 26 -3.75 -5.87 -5.01
CA THR A 26 -4.09 -7.28 -5.27
C THR A 26 -3.44 -8.11 -4.17
N VAL A 27 -4.21 -8.36 -3.13
CA VAL A 27 -3.70 -8.98 -1.90
C VAL A 27 -3.59 -10.48 -2.09
N PRO A 28 -2.40 -11.08 -1.97
CA PRO A 28 -2.28 -12.52 -2.08
C PRO A 28 -2.88 -13.23 -0.88
N SER A 29 -3.26 -14.48 -1.09
CA SER A 29 -3.80 -15.30 -0.02
C SER A 29 -2.79 -15.44 1.11
N GLY A 30 -3.24 -15.24 2.33
CA GLY A 30 -2.36 -15.35 3.50
C GLY A 30 -1.62 -14.08 3.86
N ALA A 31 -1.73 -13.03 3.06
CA ALA A 31 -1.06 -11.78 3.39
C ALA A 31 -1.74 -11.12 4.59
N TYR A 32 -0.93 -10.57 5.48
CA TYR A 32 -1.40 -9.91 6.68
C TYR A 32 -1.02 -8.44 6.71
N CYS A 33 0.13 -8.09 6.17
CA CYS A 33 0.58 -6.70 6.12
C CYS A 33 1.37 -6.47 4.83
N ALA A 34 1.68 -5.21 4.57
CA ALA A 34 2.42 -4.85 3.38
C ALA A 34 3.34 -3.67 3.66
N SER A 35 4.45 -3.64 2.96
CA SER A 35 5.33 -2.48 2.86
C SER A 35 5.23 -1.94 1.45
N ILE A 36 5.04 -0.65 1.34
CA ILE A 36 4.86 0.03 0.07
C ILE A 36 5.92 1.12 -0.05
N PHE A 37 6.63 1.14 -1.16
CA PHE A 37 7.56 2.20 -1.47
C PHE A 37 7.02 3.01 -2.64
N VAL A 38 6.90 4.32 -2.45
CA VAL A 38 6.39 5.21 -3.50
C VAL A 38 7.57 5.63 -4.37
N CYS A 39 7.55 5.18 -5.61
CA CYS A 39 8.63 5.44 -6.57
C CYS A 39 8.29 6.62 -7.46
N GLY A 40 9.32 7.21 -8.04
CA GLY A 40 9.15 8.27 -9.01
C GLY A 40 9.26 9.65 -8.40
N SER A 41 8.78 10.64 -9.11
CA SER A 41 8.89 12.04 -8.72
C SER A 41 7.62 12.61 -8.11
N SER A 42 6.55 11.82 -8.07
CA SER A 42 5.25 12.26 -7.55
C SER A 42 4.80 11.34 -6.43
N GLY A 43 3.99 11.89 -5.54
CA GLY A 43 3.46 11.11 -4.43
C GLY A 43 2.10 10.50 -4.74
N VAL A 44 1.54 9.83 -3.74
CA VAL A 44 0.21 9.24 -3.80
C VAL A 44 -0.62 9.71 -2.62
N THR A 45 -1.92 9.72 -2.79
CA THR A 45 -2.87 9.95 -1.70
C THR A 45 -3.66 8.66 -1.50
N PHE A 46 -3.89 8.27 -0.26
CA PHE A 46 -4.54 7.00 0.01
C PHE A 46 -5.50 7.08 1.20
N THR A 47 -6.46 6.17 1.20
CA THR A 47 -7.38 5.96 2.32
C THR A 47 -7.36 4.47 2.67
N THR A 48 -7.74 4.16 3.92
CA THR A 48 -7.74 2.78 4.41
C THR A 48 -9.06 2.40 5.08
N ASP A 49 -10.11 3.19 4.89
CA ASP A 49 -11.41 2.91 5.52
C ASP A 49 -12.30 1.98 4.70
N GLY A 50 -11.91 1.68 3.48
CA GLY A 50 -12.69 0.79 2.61
C GLY A 50 -13.96 1.41 2.05
N ALA A 51 -14.22 2.68 2.29
CA ALA A 51 -15.45 3.34 1.89
C ALA A 51 -15.21 4.64 1.14
N THR A 52 -14.14 5.35 1.45
CA THR A 52 -13.85 6.65 0.88
C THR A 52 -12.82 6.53 -0.22
N ASP A 53 -13.16 7.01 -1.41
CA ASP A 53 -12.17 7.12 -2.47
C ASP A 53 -11.27 8.32 -2.20
N PRO A 54 -9.96 8.14 -2.27
CA PRO A 54 -9.05 9.27 -2.10
C PRO A 54 -9.11 10.21 -3.30
N THR A 55 -8.79 11.46 -3.05
CA THR A 55 -8.57 12.44 -4.11
C THR A 55 -7.22 13.11 -3.85
N ALA A 56 -6.80 13.98 -4.73
CA ALA A 56 -5.53 14.69 -4.52
C ALA A 56 -5.50 15.47 -3.19
N THR A 57 -6.67 15.78 -2.64
CA THR A 57 -6.79 16.56 -1.42
C THR A 57 -7.52 15.84 -0.30
N LYS A 58 -7.99 14.62 -0.51
CA LYS A 58 -8.70 13.85 0.50
C LYS A 58 -7.98 12.53 0.72
N GLY A 59 -7.52 12.32 1.94
CA GLY A 59 -6.78 11.13 2.34
C GLY A 59 -5.41 11.51 2.90
N PHE A 60 -4.59 10.50 3.10
CA PHE A 60 -3.22 10.69 3.57
C PHE A 60 -2.28 10.76 2.37
N THR A 61 -1.37 11.71 2.37
CA THR A 61 -0.45 11.89 1.24
C THR A 61 0.93 11.35 1.62
N ALA A 62 1.46 10.49 0.76
CA ALA A 62 2.83 10.00 0.86
C ALA A 62 3.61 10.56 -0.32
N GLY A 63 4.68 11.26 -0.05
CA GLY A 63 5.49 11.88 -1.09
C GLY A 63 6.36 10.89 -1.83
N ALA A 64 7.07 11.38 -2.83
CA ALA A 64 8.02 10.57 -3.57
C ALA A 64 9.08 10.00 -2.62
N ASN A 65 9.44 8.75 -2.82
CA ASN A 65 10.41 8.00 -2.00
C ASN A 65 9.94 7.73 -0.57
N ALA A 66 8.67 7.92 -0.28
CA ALA A 66 8.13 7.60 1.04
C ALA A 66 7.80 6.11 1.13
N GLU A 67 7.82 5.61 2.36
CA GLU A 67 7.35 4.26 2.66
C GLU A 67 6.00 4.33 3.36
N ILE A 68 5.12 3.41 2.99
CA ILE A 68 3.82 3.26 3.63
C ILE A 68 3.80 1.86 4.23
N SER A 69 3.50 1.77 5.52
CA SER A 69 3.35 0.48 6.19
C SER A 69 1.89 0.24 6.49
N LEU A 70 1.34 -0.84 5.94
CA LEU A 70 -0.02 -1.29 6.23
C LEU A 70 0.12 -2.51 7.12
N ASN A 71 -0.35 -2.41 8.35
CA ASN A 71 0.01 -3.32 9.42
C ASN A 71 -1.06 -4.36 9.76
N SER A 72 -2.15 -4.39 9.04
CA SER A 72 -3.21 -5.36 9.29
C SER A 72 -3.85 -5.79 7.99
N LYS A 73 -4.52 -6.94 8.04
CA LYS A 73 -5.25 -7.45 6.89
C LYS A 73 -6.34 -6.47 6.44
N ASP A 74 -6.99 -5.82 7.38
CA ASP A 74 -8.01 -4.83 7.05
C ASP A 74 -7.41 -3.67 6.27
N GLU A 75 -6.27 -3.18 6.68
CA GLU A 75 -5.65 -2.06 5.98
C GLU A 75 -5.27 -2.42 4.55
N ILE A 76 -4.66 -3.59 4.34
CA ILE A 76 -4.23 -3.95 2.99
C ILE A 76 -5.41 -4.27 2.07
N THR A 77 -6.52 -4.76 2.61
CA THR A 77 -7.69 -5.07 1.79
C THR A 77 -8.57 -3.85 1.52
N LYS A 78 -8.48 -2.84 2.37
CA LYS A 78 -9.31 -1.63 2.26
C LYS A 78 -8.59 -0.44 1.66
N ALA A 79 -7.29 -0.54 1.46
CA ALA A 79 -6.49 0.59 0.97
C ALA A 79 -6.86 0.95 -0.47
N ARG A 80 -6.99 2.23 -0.72
CA ARG A 80 -7.26 2.81 -2.03
C ARG A 80 -6.26 3.93 -2.28
N PHE A 81 -5.74 3.99 -3.49
CA PHE A 81 -4.67 4.92 -3.84
C PHE A 81 -5.02 5.69 -5.09
N ILE A 82 -4.59 6.95 -5.13
CA ILE A 82 -4.68 7.79 -6.31
C ILE A 82 -3.42 8.68 -6.34
N ARG A 83 -3.05 9.16 -7.51
CA ARG A 83 -1.90 10.08 -7.59
C ARG A 83 -2.18 11.38 -6.85
N ALA A 84 -1.16 11.96 -6.26
CA ALA A 84 -1.29 13.24 -5.58
C ALA A 84 -1.26 14.42 -6.56
N SER A 85 -0.35 14.39 -7.50
CA SER A 85 -0.24 15.46 -8.49
C SER A 85 0.09 14.94 -9.88
N GLY A 86 1.03 14.04 -10.00
CA GLY A 86 1.43 13.42 -11.26
C GLY A 86 1.40 11.91 -11.11
N ASP A 87 1.51 11.21 -12.21
CA ASP A 87 1.52 9.75 -12.18
C ASP A 87 2.67 9.25 -11.33
N ALA A 88 2.41 8.22 -10.56
CA ALA A 88 3.37 7.62 -9.65
C ALA A 88 3.37 6.11 -9.83
N THR A 89 4.37 5.46 -9.26
CA THR A 89 4.39 4.00 -9.19
C THR A 89 4.67 3.61 -7.75
N MET A 90 4.24 2.41 -7.38
CA MET A 90 4.48 1.87 -6.05
C MET A 90 5.03 0.46 -6.19
N ASP A 91 6.00 0.13 -5.32
CA ASP A 91 6.43 -1.24 -5.15
C ASP A 91 5.84 -1.74 -3.85
N VAL A 92 5.14 -2.87 -3.91
CA VAL A 92 4.41 -3.42 -2.77
C VAL A 92 4.92 -4.82 -2.50
N GLU A 93 5.31 -5.07 -1.25
CA GLU A 93 5.64 -6.41 -0.79
C GLU A 93 4.66 -6.81 0.31
N TYR A 94 4.17 -8.04 0.21
CA TYR A 94 3.22 -8.57 1.18
C TYR A 94 3.90 -9.57 2.11
N PHE A 95 3.47 -9.58 3.36
CA PHE A 95 4.04 -10.44 4.38
C PHE A 95 2.94 -11.17 5.13
N THR A 96 3.24 -12.39 5.54
CA THR A 96 2.39 -13.11 6.48
C THR A 96 2.73 -12.63 7.90
N ASP A 97 1.79 -12.84 8.82
CA ASP A 97 2.04 -12.58 10.22
C ASP A 97 2.54 -13.88 10.85
N VAL A 98 3.82 -13.92 11.16
CA VAL A 98 4.42 -15.08 11.78
C VAL A 98 4.66 -14.76 13.25
N SER A 99 3.97 -15.49 14.11
CA SER A 99 4.18 -15.36 15.56
C SER A 99 5.14 -16.43 16.01
N SER A 100 6.11 -16.05 16.78
CA SER A 100 7.07 -16.98 17.35
C SER A 100 6.91 -17.07 18.86
#